data_d9636a93c0e5dfa3df64c8b2b5df33eb
#
_entry.id   d9636a93c0e5dfa3df64c8b2b5df33eb
#
_cell.length_a   1.000
_cell.length_b   1.000
_cell.length_c   1.000
_cell.angle_alpha   90.00
_cell.angle_beta   90.00
_cell.angle_gamma   90.00
#
_symmetry.space_group_name_H-M   'P 1'
#
loop_
_entity.id
_entity.type
_entity.pdbx_description
1 polymer ?
#
loop_
_entity_poly.entity_id
_entity_poly.type
_entity_poly.pdbx_seq_one_letter_code
_entity_poly.pdbx_strand_id
1 'polypeptide(L)'
;DDPLRVRFGWDGIERIQVCEAVSWEPLDDFEEAWIHPREFYMTSEERFNQALEDIEHELDTRVDWFDSNDGGLEAYRLEQRTRFDLEMLNEVGSCKGVENYSMHFDGRTRGERSYCLLDFFASNAEQFHGGSERYLVIMDESHVTLPQVGGMYGGDFSRKKNLVDHGFRLPSAYDNRPLRVDEFQDLIPQMLYVSAT
;
A
#
# COMPACT_ATOMS: atom_id res chain seq x y z
N ASP A 1 2.09 -18.88 13.26
CA ASP A 1 3.42 -18.89 12.64
C ASP A 1 4.44 -19.13 13.75
N ASP A 2 5.35 -20.07 13.56
CA ASP A 2 6.36 -20.41 14.55
C ASP A 2 7.45 -19.32 14.61
N PRO A 3 7.90 -18.91 15.80
CA PRO A 3 8.88 -17.84 15.95
C PRO A 3 10.26 -18.25 15.45
N LEU A 4 10.95 -17.26 14.88
CA LEU A 4 12.32 -17.41 14.41
C LEU A 4 13.29 -16.90 15.47
N ARG A 5 14.23 -17.76 15.89
CA ARG A 5 15.34 -17.39 16.79
C ARG A 5 16.60 -17.20 15.98
N VAL A 6 17.17 -16.01 16.02
CA VAL A 6 18.47 -15.70 15.40
C VAL A 6 19.48 -15.48 16.52
N ARG A 7 20.58 -16.25 16.51
CA ARG A 7 21.70 -16.09 17.43
C ARG A 7 22.83 -15.36 16.73
N PHE A 8 23.30 -14.29 17.34
CA PHE A 8 24.43 -13.52 16.85
C PHE A 8 25.69 -13.86 17.63
N GLY A 9 26.80 -14.03 16.94
CA GLY A 9 28.14 -14.15 17.48
C GLY A 9 28.97 -12.91 17.20
N TRP A 10 30.31 -13.01 17.40
CA TRP A 10 31.22 -11.91 17.18
C TRP A 10 31.35 -11.51 15.71
N ASP A 11 31.25 -12.48 14.80
CA ASP A 11 31.49 -12.29 13.37
C ASP A 11 30.20 -12.33 12.53
N GLY A 12 29.01 -12.32 13.17
CA GLY A 12 27.73 -12.35 12.47
C GLY A 12 26.70 -13.32 13.05
N ILE A 13 25.86 -13.87 12.19
CA ILE A 13 24.83 -14.84 12.57
C ILE A 13 25.48 -16.22 12.76
N GLU A 14 25.35 -16.78 13.96
CA GLU A 14 25.82 -18.13 14.28
C GLU A 14 24.78 -19.21 13.97
N ARG A 15 23.51 -18.89 14.17
CA ARG A 15 22.44 -19.88 14.04
C ARG A 15 21.09 -19.22 13.79
N ILE A 16 20.29 -19.83 12.94
CA ILE A 16 18.90 -19.47 12.67
C ILE A 16 18.04 -20.69 12.94
N GLN A 17 17.05 -20.57 13.81
CA GLN A 17 16.17 -21.68 14.26
C GLN A 17 14.72 -21.28 14.20
N VAL A 18 13.85 -22.17 13.72
CA VAL A 18 12.42 -22.10 13.99
C VAL A 18 12.16 -22.78 15.31
N CYS A 19 11.39 -22.13 16.18
CA CYS A 19 11.08 -22.62 17.52
C CYS A 19 9.57 -22.84 17.69
N GLU A 20 9.20 -23.75 18.57
CA GLU A 20 7.82 -23.89 19.00
C GLU A 20 7.36 -22.61 19.73
N ALA A 21 6.13 -22.15 19.45
CA ALA A 21 5.67 -20.80 19.82
C ALA A 21 5.56 -20.58 21.36
N VAL A 22 5.32 -21.63 22.13
CA VAL A 22 5.09 -21.55 23.58
C VAL A 22 6.36 -21.90 24.35
N SER A 23 6.97 -23.05 24.06
CA SER A 23 8.14 -23.55 24.78
C SER A 23 9.46 -22.93 24.32
N TRP A 24 9.50 -22.34 23.12
CA TRP A 24 10.71 -21.88 22.46
C TRP A 24 11.74 -23.00 22.21
N GLU A 25 11.31 -24.27 22.23
CA GLU A 25 12.18 -25.38 21.85
C GLU A 25 12.47 -25.33 20.34
N PRO A 26 13.73 -25.55 19.93
CA PRO A 26 14.08 -25.59 18.53
C PRO A 26 13.38 -26.73 17.79
N LEU A 27 12.70 -26.43 16.71
CA LEU A 27 12.05 -27.40 15.82
C LEU A 27 12.97 -27.76 14.65
N ASP A 28 13.62 -26.76 14.07
CA ASP A 28 14.52 -26.96 12.91
C ASP A 28 15.59 -25.87 12.83
N ASP A 29 16.70 -26.15 12.14
CA ASP A 29 17.82 -25.22 11.88
C ASP A 29 17.84 -24.83 10.41
N PHE A 30 18.12 -23.55 10.13
CA PHE A 30 18.18 -22.99 8.79
C PHE A 30 19.51 -22.29 8.54
N GLU A 31 20.04 -22.40 7.32
CA GLU A 31 21.21 -21.65 6.87
C GLU A 31 20.83 -20.20 6.48
N GLU A 32 19.57 -20.01 6.02
CA GLU A 32 19.03 -18.75 5.55
C GLU A 32 17.58 -18.62 5.94
N ALA A 33 17.13 -17.42 6.32
CA ALA A 33 15.73 -17.13 6.58
C ALA A 33 15.34 -15.75 6.02
N TRP A 34 14.18 -15.71 5.39
CA TRP A 34 13.59 -14.47 4.88
C TRP A 34 12.61 -13.90 5.88
N ILE A 35 12.89 -12.70 6.37
CA ILE A 35 12.01 -11.96 7.26
C ILE A 35 11.29 -10.91 6.42
N HIS A 36 10.03 -11.18 6.13
CA HIS A 36 9.19 -10.23 5.38
C HIS A 36 8.68 -9.13 6.31
N PRO A 37 8.61 -7.89 5.82
CA PRO A 37 8.00 -6.81 6.58
C PRO A 37 6.52 -7.15 6.86
N ARG A 38 6.05 -6.78 8.05
CA ARG A 38 4.67 -6.98 8.46
C ARG A 38 3.69 -6.15 7.63
N GLU A 39 4.14 -4.98 7.20
CA GLU A 39 3.30 -4.01 6.52
C GLU A 39 3.92 -3.59 5.18
N PHE A 40 3.05 -3.29 4.20
CA PHE A 40 3.48 -2.96 2.84
C PHE A 40 3.92 -1.49 2.69
N TYR A 41 3.57 -0.62 3.65
CA TYR A 41 3.84 0.82 3.59
C TYR A 41 5.10 1.19 4.36
N MET A 42 6.20 0.49 4.09
CA MET A 42 7.51 0.80 4.67
C MET A 42 8.27 1.75 3.75
N THR A 43 8.86 2.78 4.33
CA THR A 43 9.69 3.76 3.63
C THR A 43 10.88 4.15 4.49
N SER A 44 11.82 4.96 3.96
CA SER A 44 12.93 5.48 4.76
C SER A 44 12.40 6.41 5.86
N GLU A 45 13.13 6.53 6.98
CA GLU A 45 12.77 7.40 8.08
C GLU A 45 12.62 8.87 7.63
N GLU A 46 13.51 9.33 6.76
CA GLU A 46 13.43 10.67 6.16
C GLU A 46 12.13 10.88 5.37
N ARG A 47 11.78 9.93 4.51
CA ARG A 47 10.55 10.00 3.74
C ARG A 47 9.31 9.87 4.62
N PHE A 48 9.38 9.05 5.66
CA PHE A 48 8.29 8.90 6.62
C PHE A 48 8.00 10.23 7.34
N ASN A 49 9.03 10.89 7.86
CA ASN A 49 8.88 12.18 8.54
C ASN A 49 8.32 13.25 7.59
N GLN A 50 8.81 13.31 6.35
CA GLN A 50 8.25 14.21 5.34
C GLN A 50 6.79 13.91 5.04
N ALA A 51 6.40 12.64 4.98
CA ALA A 51 5.01 12.25 4.75
C ALA A 51 4.08 12.72 5.89
N LEU A 52 4.53 12.69 7.15
CA LEU A 52 3.74 13.21 8.26
C LEU A 52 3.51 14.73 8.14
N GLU A 53 4.54 15.49 7.77
CA GLU A 53 4.42 16.92 7.51
C GLU A 53 3.47 17.22 6.35
N ASP A 54 3.57 16.45 5.26
CA ASP A 54 2.72 16.60 4.07
C ASP A 54 1.24 16.27 4.41
N ILE A 55 0.98 15.25 5.24
CA ILE A 55 -0.37 14.89 5.71
C ILE A 55 -0.94 16.00 6.61
N GLU A 56 -0.15 16.55 7.52
CA GLU A 56 -0.59 17.64 8.40
C GLU A 56 -0.93 18.89 7.58
N HIS A 57 -0.08 19.25 6.61
CA HIS A 57 -0.34 20.38 5.73
C HIS A 57 -1.61 20.19 4.87
N GLU A 58 -1.83 18.98 4.35
CA GLU A 58 -3.07 18.65 3.62
C GLU A 58 -4.30 18.75 4.53
N LEU A 59 -4.18 18.30 5.80
CA LEU A 59 -5.24 18.41 6.80
C LEU A 59 -5.62 19.87 7.03
N ASP A 60 -4.64 20.72 7.34
CA ASP A 60 -4.90 22.14 7.63
C ASP A 60 -5.58 22.82 6.43
N THR A 61 -5.06 22.58 5.23
CA THR A 61 -5.65 23.11 4.00
C THR A 61 -7.10 22.64 3.81
N ARG A 62 -7.40 21.39 4.14
CA ARG A 62 -8.74 20.84 3.95
C ARG A 62 -9.72 21.28 5.04
N VAL A 63 -9.27 21.45 6.27
CA VAL A 63 -10.05 22.03 7.38
C VAL A 63 -10.44 23.47 7.05
N ASP A 64 -9.48 24.30 6.63
CA ASP A 64 -9.74 25.69 6.22
C ASP A 64 -10.75 25.76 5.07
N TRP A 65 -10.69 24.82 4.15
CA TRP A 65 -11.66 24.76 3.05
C TRP A 65 -13.08 24.43 3.57
N PHE A 66 -13.23 23.47 4.49
CA PHE A 66 -14.53 23.13 5.07
C PHE A 66 -15.08 24.32 5.88
N ASP A 67 -14.29 24.96 6.70
CA ASP A 67 -14.72 26.11 7.52
C ASP A 67 -15.16 27.28 6.64
N SER A 68 -14.50 27.49 5.51
CA SER A 68 -14.87 28.52 4.53
C SER A 68 -16.12 28.19 3.72
N ASN A 69 -16.60 26.93 3.78
CA ASN A 69 -17.76 26.44 3.02
C ASN A 69 -18.89 25.90 3.93
N ASP A 70 -19.02 26.42 5.14
CA ASP A 70 -20.03 26.04 6.13
C ASP A 70 -19.99 24.55 6.56
N GLY A 71 -18.84 23.89 6.37
CA GLY A 71 -18.61 22.47 6.68
C GLY A 71 -17.97 22.22 8.05
N GLY A 72 -18.34 22.95 9.09
CA GLY A 72 -17.69 22.86 10.41
C GLY A 72 -17.76 21.47 11.07
N LEU A 73 -18.81 20.68 10.78
CA LEU A 73 -18.90 19.29 11.27
C LEU A 73 -17.90 18.36 10.53
N GLU A 74 -17.77 18.55 9.23
CA GLU A 74 -16.82 17.84 8.37
C GLU A 74 -15.40 18.19 8.76
N ALA A 75 -15.09 19.48 8.97
CA ALA A 75 -13.81 19.98 9.45
C ALA A 75 -13.42 19.31 10.77
N TYR A 76 -14.30 19.39 11.78
CA TYR A 76 -14.06 18.79 13.10
C TYR A 76 -13.81 17.26 13.01
N ARG A 77 -14.63 16.55 12.24
CA ARG A 77 -14.49 15.09 12.07
C ARG A 77 -13.18 14.72 11.41
N LEU A 78 -12.81 15.42 10.34
CA LEU A 78 -11.58 15.19 9.60
C LEU A 78 -10.36 15.46 10.48
N GLU A 79 -10.37 16.59 11.20
CA GLU A 79 -9.30 16.98 12.10
C GLU A 79 -9.09 15.93 13.20
N GLN A 80 -10.14 15.55 13.93
CA GLN A 80 -10.05 14.55 14.99
C GLN A 80 -9.51 13.22 14.49
N ARG A 81 -9.98 12.76 13.34
CA ARG A 81 -9.56 11.49 12.77
C ARG A 81 -8.09 11.54 12.32
N THR A 82 -7.72 12.57 11.56
CA THR A 82 -6.38 12.63 10.97
C THR A 82 -5.32 12.91 12.03
N ARG A 83 -5.58 13.74 13.03
CA ARG A 83 -4.64 13.96 14.15
C ARG A 83 -4.41 12.67 14.96
N PHE A 84 -5.46 11.89 15.21
CA PHE A 84 -5.32 10.58 15.84
C PHE A 84 -4.48 9.62 14.97
N ASP A 85 -4.71 9.59 13.66
CA ASP A 85 -3.93 8.75 12.74
C ASP A 85 -2.44 9.20 12.71
N LEU A 86 -2.15 10.51 12.73
CA LEU A 86 -0.79 11.06 12.83
C LEU A 86 -0.10 10.69 14.15
N GLU A 87 -0.81 10.74 15.27
CA GLU A 87 -0.30 10.29 16.57
C GLU A 87 0.08 8.81 16.54
N MET A 88 -0.79 7.95 16.01
CA MET A 88 -0.53 6.52 15.85
C MET A 88 0.66 6.25 14.91
N LEU A 89 0.78 7.00 13.82
CA LEU A 89 1.93 6.90 12.92
C LEU A 89 3.23 7.27 13.61
N ASN A 90 3.25 8.35 14.40
CA ASN A 90 4.42 8.78 15.16
C ASN A 90 4.85 7.77 16.24
N GLU A 91 3.89 7.20 17.00
CA GLU A 91 4.18 6.35 18.14
C GLU A 91 4.41 4.88 17.76
N VAL A 92 3.66 4.39 16.80
CA VAL A 92 3.60 2.95 16.45
C VAL A 92 4.14 2.67 15.04
N GLY A 93 4.30 3.70 14.22
CA GLY A 93 4.72 3.59 12.81
C GLY A 93 3.60 3.16 11.87
N SER A 94 2.36 2.98 12.38
CA SER A 94 1.22 2.54 11.57
C SER A 94 -0.10 2.98 12.17
N CYS A 95 -1.13 3.14 11.33
CA CYS A 95 -2.49 3.41 11.78
C CYS A 95 -3.51 2.60 10.97
N LYS A 96 -4.74 2.46 11.49
CA LYS A 96 -5.81 1.80 10.76
C LYS A 96 -6.25 2.64 9.56
N GLY A 97 -6.02 2.15 8.37
CA GLY A 97 -6.33 2.85 7.12
C GLY A 97 -5.14 3.64 6.58
N VAL A 98 -3.91 3.27 6.97
CA VAL A 98 -2.65 3.87 6.48
C VAL A 98 -2.59 3.94 4.96
N GLU A 99 -3.22 3.01 4.26
CA GLU A 99 -3.34 2.99 2.80
C GLU A 99 -3.93 4.28 2.21
N ASN A 100 -4.75 5.01 2.96
CA ASN A 100 -5.34 6.28 2.50
C ASN A 100 -4.31 7.42 2.43
N TYR A 101 -3.16 7.25 3.06
CA TYR A 101 -2.03 8.18 3.06
C TYR A 101 -0.88 7.73 2.15
N SER A 102 -1.05 6.62 1.41
CA SER A 102 0.03 5.98 0.63
C SER A 102 0.72 6.93 -0.35
N MET A 103 0.00 7.88 -0.93
CA MET A 103 0.56 8.88 -1.83
C MET A 103 1.72 9.65 -1.17
N HIS A 104 1.55 10.04 0.10
CA HIS A 104 2.57 10.77 0.86
C HIS A 104 3.79 9.90 1.16
N PHE A 105 3.57 8.63 1.55
CA PHE A 105 4.66 7.70 1.85
C PHE A 105 5.46 7.30 0.60
N ASP A 106 4.79 7.15 -0.53
CA ASP A 106 5.43 6.81 -1.81
C ASP A 106 6.09 8.03 -2.49
N GLY A 107 5.75 9.25 -2.09
CA GLY A 107 6.21 10.48 -2.72
C GLY A 107 5.61 10.74 -4.10
N ARG A 108 4.44 10.16 -4.37
CA ARG A 108 3.70 10.37 -5.62
C ARG A 108 3.02 11.72 -5.64
N THR A 109 2.80 12.24 -6.83
CA THR A 109 1.95 13.40 -7.06
C THR A 109 0.48 12.99 -7.20
N ARG A 110 -0.43 13.94 -6.99
CA ARG A 110 -1.87 13.68 -7.15
C ARG A 110 -2.21 13.20 -8.55
N GLY A 111 -3.03 12.15 -8.61
CA GLY A 111 -3.46 11.52 -9.84
C GLY A 111 -2.56 10.40 -10.34
N GLU A 112 -1.34 10.31 -9.84
CA GLU A 112 -0.46 9.18 -10.15
C GLU A 112 -1.02 7.89 -9.56
N ARG A 113 -0.94 6.80 -10.35
CA ARG A 113 -1.36 5.48 -9.89
C ARG A 113 -0.44 4.94 -8.79
N SER A 114 -0.99 4.14 -7.90
CA SER A 114 -0.17 3.39 -6.94
C SER A 114 0.64 2.30 -7.63
N TYR A 115 1.78 1.95 -7.04
CA TYR A 115 2.48 0.72 -7.39
C TYR A 115 1.59 -0.49 -7.14
N CYS A 116 1.69 -1.48 -8.01
CA CYS A 116 0.89 -2.71 -7.93
C CYS A 116 1.76 -3.93 -8.25
N LEU A 117 1.18 -5.12 -8.14
CA LEU A 117 1.90 -6.37 -8.39
C LEU A 117 2.53 -6.45 -9.80
N LEU A 118 1.92 -5.81 -10.81
CA LEU A 118 2.45 -5.79 -12.16
C LEU A 118 3.78 -5.01 -12.27
N ASP A 119 3.97 -3.97 -11.44
CA ASP A 119 5.25 -3.25 -11.38
C ASP A 119 6.37 -4.15 -10.86
N PHE A 120 6.08 -5.02 -9.88
CA PHE A 120 7.05 -6.00 -9.40
C PHE A 120 7.39 -7.04 -10.46
N PHE A 121 6.41 -7.48 -11.25
CA PHE A 121 6.69 -8.39 -12.37
C PHE A 121 7.56 -7.74 -13.43
N ALA A 122 7.30 -6.48 -13.78
CA ALA A 122 8.11 -5.73 -14.73
C ALA A 122 9.55 -5.54 -14.21
N SER A 123 9.71 -5.15 -12.94
CA SER A 123 11.01 -4.99 -12.30
C SER A 123 11.80 -6.30 -12.22
N ASN A 124 11.11 -7.39 -11.88
CA ASN A 124 11.72 -8.73 -11.84
C ASN A 124 12.16 -9.20 -13.24
N ALA A 125 11.30 -8.98 -14.23
CA ALA A 125 11.63 -9.32 -15.63
C ALA A 125 12.84 -8.52 -16.14
N GLU A 126 12.93 -7.24 -15.80
CA GLU A 126 14.10 -6.41 -16.11
C GLU A 126 15.37 -6.97 -15.48
N GLN A 127 15.31 -7.27 -14.18
CA GLN A 127 16.48 -7.74 -13.41
C GLN A 127 17.00 -9.11 -13.87
N PHE A 128 16.10 -10.07 -14.11
CA PHE A 128 16.48 -11.47 -14.36
C PHE A 128 16.38 -11.91 -15.82
N HIS A 129 15.64 -11.19 -16.64
CA HIS A 129 15.36 -11.57 -18.03
C HIS A 129 15.78 -10.52 -19.06
N GLY A 130 16.28 -9.37 -18.60
CA GLY A 130 16.86 -8.32 -19.45
C GLY A 130 15.82 -7.53 -20.26
N GLY A 131 14.61 -7.37 -19.72
CA GLY A 131 13.58 -6.51 -20.28
C GLY A 131 12.30 -6.56 -19.47
N SER A 132 11.80 -5.38 -19.07
CA SER A 132 10.59 -5.24 -18.26
C SER A 132 9.32 -5.80 -18.92
N GLU A 133 9.36 -5.95 -20.25
CA GLU A 133 8.28 -6.51 -21.06
C GLU A 133 8.30 -8.05 -21.13
N ARG A 134 9.25 -8.72 -20.47
CA ARG A 134 9.46 -10.18 -20.57
C ARG A 134 8.68 -10.95 -19.50
N TYR A 135 7.37 -10.71 -19.40
CA TYR A 135 6.46 -11.54 -18.62
C TYR A 135 5.13 -11.70 -19.33
N LEU A 136 4.40 -12.76 -18.97
CA LEU A 136 3.10 -13.08 -19.50
C LEU A 136 2.07 -13.09 -18.37
N VAL A 137 0.94 -12.44 -18.59
CA VAL A 137 -0.22 -12.53 -17.71
C VAL A 137 -1.23 -13.47 -18.34
N ILE A 138 -1.66 -14.47 -17.59
CA ILE A 138 -2.74 -15.39 -17.97
C ILE A 138 -3.97 -15.02 -17.15
N MET A 139 -5.00 -14.50 -17.81
CA MET A 139 -6.25 -14.11 -17.17
C MET A 139 -7.27 -15.23 -17.34
N ASP A 140 -7.49 -15.95 -16.25
CA ASP A 140 -8.54 -16.98 -16.23
C ASP A 140 -9.91 -16.36 -16.00
N GLU A 141 -10.96 -17.06 -16.45
CA GLU A 141 -12.35 -16.57 -16.44
C GLU A 141 -12.46 -15.13 -16.97
N SER A 142 -11.78 -14.85 -18.08
CA SER A 142 -11.61 -13.51 -18.63
C SER A 142 -12.94 -12.80 -18.92
N HIS A 143 -13.99 -13.54 -19.23
CA HIS A 143 -15.35 -13.02 -19.46
C HIS A 143 -15.97 -12.38 -18.19
N VAL A 144 -15.51 -12.76 -16.99
CA VAL A 144 -15.91 -12.17 -15.71
C VAL A 144 -14.86 -11.18 -15.22
N THR A 145 -13.60 -11.57 -15.28
CA THR A 145 -12.47 -10.78 -14.70
C THR A 145 -12.30 -9.44 -15.41
N LEU A 146 -12.40 -9.40 -16.74
CA LEU A 146 -12.18 -8.17 -17.49
C LEU A 146 -13.25 -7.08 -17.21
N PRO A 147 -14.56 -7.39 -17.19
CA PRO A 147 -15.58 -6.45 -16.74
C PRO A 147 -15.39 -5.98 -15.30
N GLN A 148 -14.93 -6.86 -14.38
CA GLN A 148 -14.64 -6.46 -13.00
C GLN A 148 -13.51 -5.43 -12.93
N VAL A 149 -12.39 -5.66 -13.59
CA VAL A 149 -11.29 -4.69 -13.71
C VAL A 149 -11.81 -3.36 -14.24
N GLY A 150 -12.69 -3.40 -15.27
CA GLY A 150 -13.33 -2.20 -15.83
C GLY A 150 -14.17 -1.40 -14.84
N GLY A 151 -14.83 -2.08 -13.90
CA GLY A 151 -15.69 -1.44 -12.90
C GLY A 151 -15.01 -0.96 -11.62
N MET A 152 -13.81 -1.45 -11.31
CA MET A 152 -13.14 -1.24 -10.02
C MET A 152 -12.86 0.24 -9.74
N TYR A 153 -12.28 0.95 -10.68
CA TYR A 153 -11.92 2.35 -10.52
C TYR A 153 -13.15 3.24 -10.22
N GLY A 154 -14.21 3.11 -11.01
CA GLY A 154 -15.42 3.92 -10.86
C GLY A 154 -16.13 3.67 -9.53
N GLY A 155 -16.19 2.41 -9.09
CA GLY A 155 -16.77 2.02 -7.80
C GLY A 155 -16.00 2.59 -6.61
N ASP A 156 -14.66 2.45 -6.63
CA ASP A 156 -13.78 2.99 -5.59
C ASP A 156 -13.84 4.52 -5.53
N PHE A 157 -13.79 5.19 -6.68
CA PHE A 157 -13.89 6.65 -6.75
C PHE A 157 -15.19 7.17 -6.16
N SER A 158 -16.33 6.57 -6.51
CA SER A 158 -17.63 6.97 -5.98
C SER A 158 -17.72 6.81 -4.47
N ARG A 159 -17.19 5.72 -3.93
CA ARG A 159 -17.09 5.49 -2.48
C ARG A 159 -16.22 6.53 -1.79
N LYS A 160 -15.03 6.78 -2.31
CA LYS A 160 -14.07 7.75 -1.75
C LYS A 160 -14.58 9.17 -1.83
N LYS A 161 -15.29 9.52 -2.91
CA LYS A 161 -15.91 10.82 -3.05
C LYS A 161 -16.81 11.15 -1.85
N ASN A 162 -17.68 10.23 -1.47
CA ASN A 162 -18.52 10.41 -0.31
C ASN A 162 -17.70 10.56 0.99
N LEU A 163 -16.62 9.79 1.16
CA LEU A 163 -15.78 9.87 2.34
C LEU A 163 -15.02 11.21 2.44
N VAL A 164 -14.53 11.72 1.34
CA VAL A 164 -13.80 13.00 1.28
C VAL A 164 -14.74 14.18 1.40
N ASP A 165 -15.88 14.15 0.71
CA ASP A 165 -16.87 15.25 0.72
C ASP A 165 -17.49 15.45 2.11
N HIS A 166 -17.58 14.39 2.91
CA HIS A 166 -18.15 14.43 4.26
C HIS A 166 -17.10 14.39 5.39
N GLY A 167 -15.84 14.70 5.13
CA GLY A 167 -14.80 14.84 6.14
C GLY A 167 -14.39 13.54 6.83
N PHE A 168 -14.54 12.37 6.20
CA PHE A 168 -14.06 11.10 6.73
C PHE A 168 -12.66 10.73 6.26
N ARG A 169 -12.17 11.33 5.16
CA ARG A 169 -10.84 11.11 4.60
C ARG A 169 -10.30 12.40 3.99
N LEU A 170 -8.96 12.50 3.95
CA LEU A 170 -8.26 13.52 3.17
C LEU A 170 -8.42 13.28 1.67
N PRO A 171 -8.30 14.32 0.83
CA PRO A 171 -8.30 14.17 -0.62
C PRO A 171 -7.24 13.21 -1.17
N SER A 172 -6.07 13.07 -0.52
CA SER A 172 -5.03 12.10 -0.87
C SER A 172 -5.52 10.63 -0.90
N ALA A 173 -6.61 10.32 -0.19
CA ALA A 173 -7.23 9.00 -0.25
C ALA A 173 -7.69 8.59 -1.66
N TYR A 174 -7.96 9.55 -2.56
CA TYR A 174 -8.26 9.26 -3.97
C TYR A 174 -7.10 8.57 -4.69
N ASP A 175 -5.86 8.81 -4.26
CA ASP A 175 -4.66 8.34 -4.94
C ASP A 175 -4.23 6.93 -4.52
N ASN A 176 -4.87 6.36 -3.48
CA ASN A 176 -4.88 4.92 -3.21
C ASN A 176 -6.05 4.27 -3.95
N ARG A 177 -5.88 3.96 -5.21
CA ARG A 177 -6.96 3.54 -6.10
C ARG A 177 -6.59 2.33 -6.96
N PRO A 178 -7.59 1.55 -7.39
CA PRO A 178 -7.37 0.57 -8.45
C PRO A 178 -6.85 1.24 -9.73
N LEU A 179 -6.18 0.46 -10.56
CA LEU A 179 -5.81 0.87 -11.89
C LEU A 179 -7.06 1.19 -12.72
N ARG A 180 -6.94 2.16 -13.61
CA ARG A 180 -7.89 2.29 -14.73
C ARG A 180 -7.62 1.19 -15.75
N VAL A 181 -8.58 0.93 -16.61
CA VAL A 181 -8.45 -0.12 -17.63
C VAL A 181 -7.28 0.13 -18.58
N ASP A 182 -7.10 1.38 -19.00
CA ASP A 182 -5.98 1.81 -19.84
C ASP A 182 -4.63 1.58 -19.11
N GLU A 183 -4.52 2.02 -17.87
CA GLU A 183 -3.31 1.80 -17.05
C GLU A 183 -3.02 0.30 -16.84
N PHE A 184 -4.07 -0.51 -16.64
CA PHE A 184 -3.92 -1.96 -16.50
C PHE A 184 -3.41 -2.60 -17.79
N GLN A 185 -3.94 -2.18 -18.95
CA GLN A 185 -3.52 -2.68 -20.25
C GLN A 185 -2.10 -2.26 -20.61
N ASP A 186 -1.72 -1.02 -20.30
CA ASP A 186 -0.39 -0.48 -20.59
C ASP A 186 0.71 -1.17 -19.77
N LEU A 187 0.38 -1.67 -18.57
CA LEU A 187 1.34 -2.39 -17.73
C LEU A 187 1.62 -3.82 -18.20
N ILE A 188 0.76 -4.41 -19.02
CA ILE A 188 0.86 -5.82 -19.39
C ILE A 188 1.35 -5.96 -20.82
N PRO A 189 2.61 -6.38 -21.03
CA PRO A 189 3.19 -6.50 -22.35
C PRO A 189 2.60 -7.67 -23.17
N GLN A 190 2.21 -8.74 -22.50
CA GLN A 190 1.63 -9.93 -23.12
C GLN A 190 0.52 -10.50 -22.24
N MET A 191 -0.65 -10.72 -22.83
CA MET A 191 -1.80 -11.27 -22.12
C MET A 191 -2.43 -12.43 -22.89
N LEU A 192 -2.71 -13.52 -22.17
CA LEU A 192 -3.50 -14.65 -22.64
C LEU A 192 -4.85 -14.65 -21.89
N TYR A 193 -5.94 -14.63 -22.64
CA TYR A 193 -7.28 -14.74 -22.09
C TYR A 193 -7.75 -16.18 -22.15
N VAL A 194 -8.21 -16.71 -21.02
CA VAL A 194 -8.83 -18.03 -20.91
C VAL A 194 -10.27 -17.84 -20.47
N SER A 195 -11.19 -18.54 -21.13
CA SER A 195 -12.61 -18.48 -20.83
C SER A 195 -13.27 -19.82 -21.12
N ALA A 196 -14.26 -20.19 -20.32
CA ALA A 196 -15.09 -21.37 -20.54
C ALA A 196 -16.27 -21.14 -21.51
N THR A 197 -16.39 -19.93 -22.06
CA THR A 197 -17.49 -19.53 -22.98
C THR A 197 -16.95 -19.23 -24.36
#